data_bebddffcbf43ed1e82ee36a26bf5f80f
#
_entry.id   bebddffcbf43ed1e82ee36a26bf5f80f
#
_cell.length_a   1.000
_cell.length_b   1.000
_cell.length_c   1.000
_cell.angle_alpha   90.00
_cell.angle_beta   90.00
_cell.angle_gamma   90.00
#
_symmetry.space_group_name_H-M   'P 1'
#
loop_
_entity.id
_entity.type
_entity.pdbx_description
1 polymer ?
#
loop_
_entity_poly.entity_id
_entity_poly.type
_entity_poly.pdbx_seq_one_letter_code
_entity_poly.pdbx_strand_id
1 'polypeptide(L)'
;MNWLLCVVLLGANLVMAKEAVPLADDPLVEQRLIAISEELRCLVCQNESLAGSRADLAQDLRREIRGLIKQGRTDDEIKTFLVSRYGDFVLYRPPVKPSTWLLW
;
A
#
# COMPACT_ATOMS: atom_id res chain seq x y z
N MET A 1 30.43 -45.82 13.66
CA MET A 1 30.65 -44.45 14.18
C MET A 1 30.21 -43.37 13.23
N ASN A 2 30.40 -43.54 11.93
CA ASN A 2 29.97 -42.55 10.92
C ASN A 2 28.44 -42.45 10.73
N TRP A 3 27.72 -43.51 11.00
CA TRP A 3 26.25 -43.51 10.87
C TRP A 3 25.57 -42.66 11.94
N LEU A 4 26.06 -42.69 13.16
CA LEU A 4 25.53 -41.87 14.26
C LEU A 4 25.75 -40.38 14.01
N LEU A 5 26.85 -40.04 13.36
CA LEU A 5 27.15 -38.65 12.98
C LEU A 5 26.21 -38.14 11.90
N CYS A 6 25.82 -38.99 10.93
CA CYS A 6 24.84 -38.64 9.88
C CYS A 6 23.43 -38.42 10.42
N VAL A 7 23.02 -39.20 11.42
CA VAL A 7 21.67 -39.07 12.03
C VAL A 7 21.57 -37.79 12.83
N VAL A 8 22.63 -37.34 13.47
CA VAL A 8 22.65 -36.07 14.23
C VAL A 8 22.62 -34.87 13.29
N LEU A 9 23.26 -34.99 12.09
CA LEU A 9 23.22 -33.92 11.09
C LEU A 9 21.87 -33.79 10.36
N LEU A 10 21.10 -34.89 10.25
CA LEU A 10 19.76 -34.82 9.66
C LEU A 10 18.68 -34.25 10.60
N GLY A 11 18.93 -34.25 11.90
CA GLY A 11 17.98 -33.77 12.91
C GLY A 11 17.96 -32.27 13.11
N ALA A 12 18.87 -31.51 12.51
CA ALA A 12 19.06 -30.08 12.81
C ALA A 12 18.35 -29.12 11.85
N ASN A 13 17.54 -29.61 10.89
CA ASN A 13 16.98 -28.78 9.84
C ASN A 13 15.45 -28.52 9.96
N LEU A 14 14.90 -28.64 11.16
CA LEU A 14 13.56 -28.09 11.39
C LEU A 14 13.67 -26.59 11.70
N VAL A 15 14.18 -25.84 10.73
CA VAL A 15 13.99 -24.39 10.73
C VAL A 15 12.50 -24.18 10.40
N MET A 16 11.71 -23.99 11.43
CA MET A 16 10.35 -23.47 11.31
C MET A 16 10.47 -22.05 10.76
N ALA A 17 10.40 -21.92 9.44
CA ALA A 17 10.19 -20.63 8.83
C ALA A 17 8.82 -20.13 9.29
N LYS A 18 8.83 -19.22 10.25
CA LYS A 18 7.61 -18.53 10.65
C LYS A 18 7.15 -17.72 9.43
N GLU A 19 6.00 -18.08 8.87
CA GLU A 19 5.39 -17.29 7.81
C GLU A 19 5.30 -15.84 8.27
N ALA A 20 5.82 -14.92 7.46
CA ALA A 20 5.61 -13.50 7.70
C ALA A 20 4.11 -13.24 7.71
N VAL A 21 3.62 -12.63 8.79
CA VAL A 21 2.21 -12.22 8.88
C VAL A 21 1.90 -11.37 7.65
N PRO A 22 0.88 -11.73 6.84
CA PRO A 22 0.50 -10.93 5.70
C PRO A 22 0.19 -9.50 6.16
N LEU A 23 0.73 -8.49 5.47
CA LEU A 23 0.41 -7.09 5.74
C LEU A 23 -1.10 -6.80 5.58
N ALA A 24 -1.82 -7.67 4.90
CA ALA A 24 -3.25 -7.63 4.67
C ALA A 24 -3.99 -8.46 5.74
N ASP A 25 -4.14 -7.91 6.94
CA ASP A 25 -4.83 -8.60 8.04
C ASP A 25 -6.36 -8.60 7.88
N ASP A 26 -6.91 -7.61 7.17
CA ASP A 26 -8.35 -7.40 7.02
C ASP A 26 -8.73 -7.24 5.54
N PRO A 27 -9.53 -8.17 4.95
CA PRO A 27 -9.95 -8.07 3.56
C PRO A 27 -10.74 -6.80 3.23
N LEU A 28 -11.54 -6.28 4.17
CA LEU A 28 -12.30 -5.04 3.95
C LEU A 28 -11.39 -3.83 3.88
N VAL A 29 -10.39 -3.76 4.74
CA VAL A 29 -9.38 -2.70 4.71
C VAL A 29 -8.61 -2.74 3.39
N GLU A 30 -8.20 -3.92 2.93
CA GLU A 30 -7.48 -4.07 1.67
C GLU A 30 -8.34 -3.69 0.45
N GLN A 31 -9.62 -4.05 0.41
CA GLN A 31 -10.53 -3.64 -0.65
C GLN A 31 -10.67 -2.12 -0.72
N ARG A 32 -10.85 -1.45 0.42
CA ARG A 32 -10.91 0.00 0.48
C ARG A 32 -9.58 0.65 0.08
N LEU A 33 -8.47 0.09 0.55
CA LEU A 33 -7.14 0.55 0.18
C LEU A 33 -6.93 0.53 -1.32
N ILE A 34 -7.27 -0.57 -1.98
CA ILE A 34 -7.14 -0.71 -3.43
C ILE A 34 -8.03 0.31 -4.15
N ALA A 35 -9.30 0.42 -3.76
CA ALA A 35 -10.25 1.35 -4.37
C ALA A 35 -9.78 2.81 -4.26
N ILE A 36 -9.29 3.24 -3.10
CA ILE A 36 -8.74 4.59 -2.90
C ILE A 36 -7.47 4.76 -3.72
N SER A 37 -6.58 3.78 -3.72
CA SER A 37 -5.29 3.84 -4.40
C SER A 37 -5.43 3.88 -5.92
N GLU A 38 -6.47 3.32 -6.49
CA GLU A 38 -6.77 3.42 -7.94
C GLU A 38 -7.11 4.85 -8.37
N GLU A 39 -7.66 5.66 -7.48
CA GLU A 39 -7.98 7.07 -7.74
C GLU A 39 -6.79 8.01 -7.50
N LEU A 40 -5.68 7.49 -7.00
CA LEU A 40 -4.49 8.26 -6.67
C LEU A 40 -3.36 7.98 -7.66
N ARG A 41 -2.55 9.01 -7.91
CA ARG A 41 -1.34 8.86 -8.73
C ARG A 41 -0.16 8.38 -7.89
N CYS A 42 0.67 7.54 -8.49
CA CYS A 42 2.02 7.35 -8.00
C CYS A 42 2.84 8.61 -8.33
N LEU A 43 3.32 9.31 -7.31
CA LEU A 43 4.01 10.60 -7.47
C LEU A 43 5.38 10.49 -8.14
N VAL A 44 5.99 9.30 -8.14
CA VAL A 44 7.33 9.03 -8.68
C VAL A 44 7.31 8.11 -9.90
N CYS A 45 6.13 7.73 -10.38
CA CYS A 45 5.95 6.82 -11.50
C CYS A 45 5.42 7.56 -12.72
N GLN A 46 5.56 6.94 -13.91
CA GLN A 46 4.96 7.45 -15.13
C GLN A 46 3.61 6.81 -15.36
N ASN A 47 2.54 7.59 -15.24
CA ASN A 47 1.16 7.20 -15.58
C ASN A 47 0.63 5.95 -14.85
N GLU A 48 1.20 5.60 -13.71
CA GLU A 48 0.70 4.50 -12.91
C GLU A 48 -0.15 5.00 -11.74
N SER A 49 -1.20 4.25 -11.42
CA SER A 49 -1.96 4.48 -10.19
C SER A 49 -1.14 4.05 -8.97
N LEU A 50 -1.49 4.59 -7.82
CA LEU A 50 -0.87 4.20 -6.56
C LEU A 50 -1.09 2.70 -6.27
N ALA A 51 -2.21 2.13 -6.72
CA ALA A 51 -2.52 0.71 -6.53
C ALA A 51 -1.59 -0.21 -7.30
N GLY A 52 -1.17 0.19 -8.50
CA GLY A 52 -0.36 -0.63 -9.39
C GLY A 52 1.14 -0.48 -9.23
N SER A 53 1.60 0.56 -8.53
CA SER A 53 3.01 0.87 -8.44
C SER A 53 3.74 0.03 -7.38
N ARG A 54 4.96 -0.39 -7.71
CA ARG A 54 5.88 -1.07 -6.78
C ARG A 54 6.96 -0.15 -6.22
N ALA A 55 6.95 1.14 -6.57
CA ALA A 55 7.90 2.10 -6.05
C ALA A 55 7.80 2.20 -4.51
N ASP A 56 8.92 2.45 -3.85
CA ASP A 56 8.97 2.49 -2.39
C ASP A 56 8.04 3.54 -1.80
N LEU A 57 8.00 4.73 -2.40
CA LEU A 57 7.07 5.78 -1.97
C LEU A 57 5.60 5.34 -2.12
N ALA A 58 5.27 4.64 -3.19
CA ALA A 58 3.91 4.11 -3.38
C ALA A 58 3.54 3.10 -2.30
N GLN A 59 4.46 2.24 -1.91
CA GLN A 59 4.26 1.28 -0.82
C GLN A 59 4.07 2.00 0.51
N ASP A 60 4.84 3.04 0.79
CA ASP A 60 4.73 3.84 2.00
C ASP A 60 3.39 4.58 2.06
N LEU A 61 2.95 5.17 0.95
CA LEU A 61 1.65 5.82 0.86
C LEU A 61 0.50 4.84 1.08
N ARG A 62 0.56 3.64 0.49
CA ARG A 62 -0.43 2.61 0.73
C ARG A 62 -0.48 2.19 2.20
N ARG A 63 0.66 2.11 2.85
CA ARG A 63 0.76 1.80 4.28
C ARG A 63 0.12 2.88 5.13
N GLU A 64 0.33 4.14 4.79
CA GLU A 64 -0.28 5.29 5.45
C GLU A 64 -1.80 5.30 5.27
N ILE A 65 -2.29 5.05 4.06
CA ILE A 65 -3.72 4.94 3.76
C ILE A 65 -4.35 3.80 4.57
N ARG A 66 -3.70 2.64 4.63
CA ARG A 66 -4.16 1.51 5.43
C ARG A 66 -4.32 1.89 6.90
N GLY A 67 -3.37 2.63 7.45
CA GLY A 67 -3.43 3.13 8.82
C GLY A 67 -4.62 4.06 9.04
N LEU A 68 -4.88 4.97 8.11
CA LEU A 68 -6.03 5.90 8.16
C LEU A 68 -7.37 5.16 8.08
N ILE A 69 -7.47 4.14 7.25
CA ILE A 69 -8.67 3.29 7.16
C ILE A 69 -8.93 2.57 8.50
N LYS A 70 -7.89 2.03 9.12
CA LYS A 70 -7.99 1.37 10.43
C LYS A 70 -8.39 2.32 11.55
N GLN A 71 -8.08 3.62 11.42
CA GLN A 71 -8.52 4.67 12.34
C GLN A 71 -9.98 5.06 12.16
N GLY A 72 -10.69 4.50 11.21
CA GLY A 72 -12.09 4.80 10.94
C GLY A 72 -12.32 6.02 10.05
N ARG A 73 -11.29 6.53 9.35
CA ARG A 73 -11.43 7.65 8.42
C ARG A 73 -12.25 7.26 7.20
N THR A 74 -13.06 8.20 6.70
CA THR A 74 -13.78 8.02 5.44
C THR A 74 -12.84 8.16 4.25
N ASP A 75 -13.28 7.67 3.08
CA ASP A 75 -12.48 7.77 1.85
C ASP A 75 -12.22 9.23 1.47
N ASP A 76 -13.23 10.10 1.62
CA ASP A 76 -13.09 11.54 1.35
C ASP A 76 -12.11 12.22 2.31
N GLU A 77 -12.13 11.87 3.58
CA GLU A 77 -11.18 12.39 4.57
C GLU A 77 -9.75 11.96 4.24
N ILE A 78 -9.55 10.73 3.79
CA ILE A 78 -8.24 10.20 3.39
C ILE A 78 -7.72 10.96 2.16
N LYS A 79 -8.57 11.15 1.15
CA LYS A 79 -8.21 11.92 -0.05
C LYS A 79 -7.87 13.37 0.30
N THR A 80 -8.67 14.01 1.15
CA THR A 80 -8.42 15.38 1.61
C THR A 80 -7.09 15.48 2.36
N PHE A 81 -6.79 14.52 3.20
CA PHE A 81 -5.51 14.44 3.90
C PHE A 81 -4.33 14.36 2.92
N LEU A 82 -4.43 13.50 1.92
CA LEU A 82 -3.37 13.35 0.93
C LEU A 82 -3.20 14.58 0.06
N VAL A 83 -4.31 15.21 -0.34
CA VAL A 83 -4.27 16.48 -1.10
C VAL A 83 -3.63 17.60 -0.29
N SER A 84 -3.94 17.69 1.01
CA SER A 84 -3.35 18.71 1.88
C SER A 84 -1.85 18.55 2.02
N ARG A 85 -1.35 17.33 1.91
CA ARG A 85 0.07 17.00 2.09
C ARG A 85 0.87 17.00 0.79
N TYR A 86 0.28 16.53 -0.30
CA TYR A 86 0.96 16.35 -1.58
C TYR A 86 0.42 17.22 -2.72
N GLY A 87 -0.69 17.95 -2.49
CA GLY A 87 -1.36 18.76 -3.50
C GLY A 87 -2.33 17.97 -4.39
N ASP A 88 -3.05 18.69 -5.24
CA ASP A 88 -4.05 18.10 -6.14
C ASP A 88 -3.47 17.11 -7.15
N PHE A 89 -2.18 17.16 -7.40
CA PHE A 89 -1.49 16.27 -8.33
C PHE A 89 -1.59 14.79 -7.90
N VAL A 90 -1.79 14.52 -6.62
CA VAL A 90 -2.00 13.17 -6.12
C VAL A 90 -3.28 12.53 -6.64
N LEU A 91 -4.26 13.33 -7.05
CA LEU A 91 -5.52 12.84 -7.59
C LEU A 91 -5.40 12.52 -9.08
N TYR A 92 -5.84 11.34 -9.46
CA TYR A 92 -5.90 10.94 -10.88
C TYR A 92 -6.93 11.78 -11.64
N ARG A 93 -8.05 12.11 -10.98
CA ARG A 93 -9.08 13.01 -11.49
C ARG A 93 -8.99 14.34 -10.73
N PRO A 94 -8.35 15.36 -11.32
CA PRO A 94 -8.21 16.62 -10.63
C PRO A 94 -9.59 17.28 -10.42
N PRO A 95 -9.78 17.98 -9.30
CA PRO A 95 -11.03 18.65 -9.03
C PRO A 95 -11.23 19.82 -10.00
N VAL A 96 -12.48 20.05 -10.39
CA VAL A 96 -12.85 21.25 -11.17
C VAL A 96 -12.83 22.44 -10.21
N LYS A 97 -11.90 23.34 -10.41
CA LYS A 97 -11.75 24.59 -9.64
C LYS A 97 -12.06 25.80 -10.51
N PRO A 98 -12.47 26.95 -9.94
CA PRO A 98 -12.65 28.18 -10.71
C PRO A 98 -11.40 28.56 -11.53
N SER A 99 -10.20 28.28 -11.01
CA SER A 99 -8.93 28.55 -11.69
C SER A 99 -8.67 27.64 -12.88
N THR A 100 -9.29 26.48 -12.95
CA THR A 100 -9.08 25.49 -14.02
C THR A 100 -10.31 25.26 -14.87
N TRP A 101 -11.39 26.00 -14.61
CA TRP A 101 -12.67 25.81 -15.29
C TRP A 101 -12.59 25.95 -16.81
N LEU A 102 -11.76 26.86 -17.30
CA LEU A 102 -11.55 27.07 -18.74
C LEU A 102 -10.83 25.87 -19.44
N LEU A 103 -10.19 24.98 -18.68
CA LEU A 103 -9.51 23.82 -19.22
C LEU A 103 -10.47 22.62 -19.41
N TRP A 104 -11.66 22.74 -18.89
CA TRP A 104 -12.69 21.72 -19.00
C TRP A 104 -13.76 22.19 -19.99
#